data_4072a0f04e462626fcb5c90d4b751319
#
_entry.id   4072a0f04e462626fcb5c90d4b751319
#
_cell.length_a   1.000
_cell.length_b   1.000
_cell.length_c   1.000
_cell.angle_alpha   90.00
_cell.angle_beta   90.00
_cell.angle_gamma   90.00
#
_symmetry.space_group_name_H-M   'P 1'
#
loop_
_entity.id
_entity.type
_entity.pdbx_description
1 polymer ?
#
loop_
_entity_poly.entity_id
_entity_poly.type
_entity_poly.pdbx_seq_one_letter_code
_entity_poly.pdbx_strand_id
1 'polypeptide(L)'
;MQRKLTIVQVLPNLISGGVEKGVLEVAKYISLKGHESIVISGGGRMVDELESDGSKHIKWDIGRKSLMTFFYIIKLVRFVNNKKIDIIHARSRLPAWIVFLALKFINKNKRPHFITTVHGFNSISFYSSIMTKGERVIVVSKSIKL
;
A
#
# COMPACT_ATOMS: atom_id res chain seq x y z
N MET A 1 24.03 12.08 -5.49
CA MET A 1 23.25 11.47 -4.39
C MET A 1 21.81 11.27 -4.81
N GLN A 2 21.31 10.08 -4.72
CA GLN A 2 19.87 9.85 -4.92
C GLN A 2 19.09 10.43 -3.73
N ARG A 3 17.99 11.13 -4.02
CA ARG A 3 17.10 11.65 -2.99
C ARG A 3 16.48 10.47 -2.21
N LYS A 4 16.47 10.58 -0.88
CA LYS A 4 15.76 9.61 -0.03
C LYS A 4 14.25 9.72 -0.27
N LEU A 5 13.63 8.63 -0.65
CA LEU A 5 12.17 8.52 -0.85
C LEU A 5 11.50 7.92 0.37
N THR A 6 10.25 8.29 0.60
CA THR A 6 9.35 7.62 1.56
C THR A 6 8.30 6.85 0.79
N ILE A 7 8.29 5.54 0.97
CA ILE A 7 7.44 4.60 0.25
C ILE A 7 6.56 3.87 1.25
N VAL A 8 5.25 3.92 1.03
CA VAL A 8 4.24 3.29 1.87
C VAL A 8 3.58 2.15 1.11
N GLN A 9 3.62 0.94 1.64
CA GLN A 9 2.83 -0.19 1.15
C GLN A 9 1.60 -0.37 2.03
N VAL A 10 0.46 -0.68 1.43
CA VAL A 10 -0.82 -0.83 2.14
C VAL A 10 -1.45 -2.17 1.77
N LEU A 11 -1.76 -2.98 2.79
CA LEU A 11 -2.40 -4.28 2.63
C LEU A 11 -3.24 -4.62 3.87
N PRO A 12 -4.14 -5.64 3.80
CA PRO A 12 -5.00 -5.99 4.94
C PRO A 12 -4.25 -6.46 6.17
N ASN A 13 -3.37 -7.45 6.01
CA ASN A 13 -2.69 -8.13 7.13
C ASN A 13 -1.28 -8.56 6.74
N LEU A 14 -0.47 -8.90 7.74
CA LEU A 14 0.87 -9.49 7.60
C LEU A 14 0.93 -10.84 8.34
N ILE A 15 0.08 -11.78 7.94
CA ILE A 15 -0.05 -13.08 8.61
C ILE A 15 0.74 -14.16 7.88
N SER A 16 0.41 -14.41 6.63
CA SER A 16 1.07 -15.40 5.76
C SER A 16 0.54 -15.27 4.34
N GLY A 17 1.32 -15.75 3.37
CA GLY A 17 0.92 -15.82 1.97
C GLY A 17 1.89 -15.13 1.02
N GLY A 18 1.62 -15.27 -0.27
CA GLY A 18 2.49 -14.72 -1.32
C GLY A 18 2.49 -13.21 -1.39
N VAL A 19 1.35 -12.57 -1.13
CA VAL A 19 1.24 -11.12 -1.12
C VAL A 19 2.09 -10.53 0.01
N GLU A 20 1.95 -11.07 1.21
CA GLU A 20 2.66 -10.63 2.40
C GLU A 20 4.17 -10.82 2.26
N LYS A 21 4.60 -11.98 1.75
CA LYS A 21 6.03 -12.22 1.45
C LYS A 21 6.57 -11.20 0.44
N GLY A 22 5.83 -10.93 -0.62
CA GLY A 22 6.20 -9.91 -1.61
C GLY A 22 6.30 -8.51 -0.99
N VAL A 23 5.44 -8.18 -0.02
CA VAL A 23 5.53 -6.91 0.73
C VAL A 23 6.81 -6.85 1.54
N LEU A 24 7.17 -7.93 2.26
CA LEU A 24 8.42 -7.97 3.03
C LEU A 24 9.64 -7.83 2.14
N GLU A 25 9.70 -8.56 1.02
CA GLU A 25 10.82 -8.48 0.08
C GLU A 25 11.00 -7.07 -0.49
N VAL A 26 9.92 -6.43 -0.91
CA VAL A 26 9.95 -5.05 -1.41
C VAL A 26 10.35 -4.08 -0.30
N ALA A 27 9.78 -4.22 0.90
CA ALA A 27 10.09 -3.38 2.05
C ALA A 27 11.58 -3.47 2.44
N LYS A 28 12.12 -4.67 2.49
CA LYS A 28 13.54 -4.92 2.75
C LYS A 28 14.42 -4.26 1.69
N TYR A 29 14.09 -4.43 0.42
CA TYR A 29 14.83 -3.81 -0.67
C TYR A 29 14.84 -2.28 -0.58
N ILE A 30 13.68 -1.67 -0.30
CA ILE A 30 13.54 -0.23 -0.12
C ILE A 30 14.47 0.26 1.01
N SER A 31 14.46 -0.44 2.15
CA SER A 31 15.31 -0.11 3.30
C SER A 31 16.81 -0.26 2.98
N LEU A 32 17.20 -1.33 2.31
CA LEU A 32 18.59 -1.58 1.90
C LEU A 32 19.10 -0.53 0.91
N LYS A 33 18.23 0.07 0.10
CA LYS A 33 18.56 1.18 -0.81
C LYS A 33 18.61 2.55 -0.12
N GLY A 34 18.43 2.60 1.18
CA GLY A 34 18.50 3.84 1.95
C GLY A 34 17.22 4.70 1.92
N HIS A 35 16.14 4.15 1.40
CA HIS A 35 14.82 4.81 1.41
C HIS A 35 14.04 4.48 2.68
N GLU A 36 13.03 5.28 3.00
CA GLU A 36 12.14 4.99 4.12
C GLU A 36 11.02 4.06 3.65
N SER A 37 10.93 2.89 4.27
CA SER A 37 9.86 1.91 4.04
C SER A 37 8.88 1.93 5.19
N ILE A 38 7.61 2.13 4.87
CA ILE A 38 6.49 2.09 5.81
C ILE A 38 5.47 1.09 5.28
N VAL A 39 4.95 0.24 6.16
CA VAL A 39 3.89 -0.69 5.82
C VAL A 39 2.70 -0.46 6.74
N ILE A 40 1.53 -0.23 6.14
CA ILE A 40 0.25 -0.06 6.83
C ILE A 40 -0.56 -1.34 6.65
N SER A 41 -0.93 -1.98 7.75
CA SER A 41 -1.77 -3.17 7.76
C SER A 41 -2.44 -3.39 9.11
N GLY A 42 -3.37 -4.34 9.18
CA GLY A 42 -3.97 -4.78 10.46
C GLY A 42 -2.99 -5.53 11.37
N GLY A 43 -1.78 -5.79 10.92
CA GLY A 43 -0.76 -6.52 11.68
C GLY A 43 -0.76 -8.01 11.39
N GLY A 44 0.02 -8.76 12.16
CA GLY A 44 0.18 -10.19 12.06
C GLY A 44 1.58 -10.64 12.45
N ARG A 45 1.81 -11.95 12.41
CA ARG A 45 3.09 -12.56 12.84
C ARG A 45 4.33 -12.15 12.02
N MET A 46 4.13 -11.59 10.83
CA MET A 46 5.25 -11.16 9.97
C MET A 46 5.72 -9.72 10.26
N VAL A 47 5.09 -9.02 11.21
CA VAL A 47 5.46 -7.64 11.56
C VAL A 47 6.87 -7.57 12.15
N ASP A 48 7.23 -8.51 13.03
CA ASP A 48 8.55 -8.51 13.66
C ASP A 48 9.67 -8.67 12.62
N GLU A 49 9.48 -9.54 11.64
CA GLU A 49 10.43 -9.71 10.52
C GLU A 49 10.52 -8.44 9.69
N LEU A 50 9.39 -7.82 9.35
CA LEU A 50 9.34 -6.57 8.61
C LEU A 50 10.14 -5.46 9.30
N GLU A 51 9.94 -5.30 10.61
CA GLU A 51 10.62 -4.26 11.39
C GLU A 51 12.09 -4.56 11.60
N SER A 52 12.46 -5.84 11.79
CA SER A 52 13.87 -6.24 11.87
C SER A 52 14.65 -5.99 10.58
N ASP A 53 13.98 -6.02 9.44
CA ASP A 53 14.54 -5.69 8.12
C ASP A 53 14.57 -4.18 7.81
N GLY A 54 14.18 -3.34 8.78
CA GLY A 54 14.36 -1.88 8.72
C GLY A 54 13.13 -1.07 8.29
N SER A 55 11.98 -1.71 8.11
CA SER A 55 10.74 -1.01 7.80
C SER A 55 9.98 -0.60 9.07
N LYS A 56 9.11 0.40 8.95
CA LYS A 56 8.17 0.79 10.00
C LYS A 56 6.81 0.19 9.73
N HIS A 57 6.17 -0.37 10.74
CA HIS A 57 4.80 -0.84 10.66
C HIS A 57 3.84 0.14 11.33
N ILE A 58 2.71 0.43 10.67
CA ILE A 58 1.59 1.19 11.23
C ILE A 58 0.37 0.29 11.24
N LYS A 59 -0.15 0.02 12.43
CA LYS A 59 -1.31 -0.86 12.58
C LYS A 59 -2.61 -0.11 12.31
N TRP A 60 -3.19 -0.33 11.14
CA TRP A 60 -4.52 0.11 10.75
C TRP A 60 -5.29 -1.08 10.15
N ASP A 61 -6.51 -1.32 10.61
CA ASP A 61 -7.41 -2.37 10.06
C ASP A 61 -8.03 -1.95 8.71
N ILE A 62 -7.17 -1.47 7.81
CA ILE A 62 -7.56 -0.85 6.54
C ILE A 62 -8.17 -1.85 5.53
N GLY A 63 -8.00 -3.15 5.76
CA GLY A 63 -8.58 -4.21 4.95
C GLY A 63 -9.84 -4.83 5.53
N ARG A 64 -10.31 -4.39 6.69
CA ARG A 64 -11.51 -4.92 7.31
C ARG A 64 -12.76 -4.46 6.57
N LYS A 65 -13.63 -5.39 6.20
CA LYS A 65 -14.92 -5.10 5.57
C LYS A 65 -15.91 -4.53 6.61
N SER A 66 -15.83 -3.24 6.85
CA SER A 66 -16.67 -2.50 7.79
C SER A 66 -16.82 -1.05 7.31
N LEU A 67 -17.96 -0.41 7.61
CA LEU A 67 -18.16 1.01 7.36
C LEU A 67 -17.12 1.86 8.12
N MET A 68 -16.66 1.39 9.28
CA MET A 68 -15.60 2.05 10.05
C MET A 68 -14.27 2.15 9.29
N THR A 69 -14.04 1.28 8.30
CA THR A 69 -12.83 1.31 7.48
C THR A 69 -12.72 2.61 6.67
N PHE A 70 -13.82 3.24 6.33
CA PHE A 70 -13.82 4.54 5.63
C PHE A 70 -13.24 5.68 6.48
N PHE A 71 -13.17 5.56 7.80
CA PHE A 71 -12.44 6.52 8.64
C PHE A 71 -10.94 6.58 8.32
N TYR A 72 -10.38 5.52 7.76
CA TYR A 72 -8.99 5.52 7.32
C TYR A 72 -8.73 6.44 6.14
N ILE A 73 -9.76 6.85 5.39
CA ILE A 73 -9.62 7.91 4.38
C ILE A 73 -9.14 9.19 5.06
N ILE A 74 -9.80 9.61 6.14
CA ILE A 74 -9.43 10.82 6.89
C ILE A 74 -8.04 10.67 7.52
N LYS A 75 -7.77 9.52 8.12
CA LYS A 75 -6.45 9.23 8.70
C LYS A 75 -5.34 9.31 7.65
N LEU A 76 -5.57 8.75 6.46
CA LEU A 76 -4.59 8.75 5.39
C LEU A 76 -4.36 10.16 4.85
N VAL A 77 -5.41 10.96 4.68
CA VAL A 77 -5.28 12.37 4.29
C VAL A 77 -4.40 13.13 5.28
N ARG A 78 -4.66 12.97 6.58
CA ARG A 78 -3.84 13.60 7.63
C ARG A 78 -2.41 13.12 7.61
N PHE A 79 -2.21 11.81 7.44
CA PHE A 79 -0.89 11.19 7.39
C PHE A 79 -0.05 11.76 6.24
N VAL A 80 -0.63 11.85 5.03
CA VAL A 80 0.05 12.40 3.85
C VAL A 80 0.31 13.91 4.00
N ASN A 81 -0.61 14.65 4.61
CA ASN A 81 -0.42 16.09 4.84
C ASN A 81 0.68 16.38 5.87
N ASN A 82 0.86 15.51 6.86
CA ASN A 82 1.84 15.69 7.94
C ASN A 82 3.22 15.09 7.63
N LYS A 83 3.30 14.19 6.65
CA LYS A 83 4.54 13.53 6.26
C LYS A 83 4.63 13.50 4.75
N LYS A 84 5.77 13.91 4.22
CA LYS A 84 6.04 13.79 2.78
C LYS A 84 6.14 12.32 2.40
N ILE A 85 5.14 11.84 1.67
CA ILE A 85 5.09 10.49 1.09
C ILE A 85 5.31 10.63 -0.41
N ASP A 86 6.25 9.89 -0.94
CA ASP A 86 6.57 9.91 -2.37
C ASP A 86 5.74 8.89 -3.15
N ILE A 87 5.55 7.69 -2.60
CA ILE A 87 4.82 6.61 -3.25
C ILE A 87 3.90 5.92 -2.22
N ILE A 88 2.65 5.68 -2.61
CA ILE A 88 1.75 4.75 -1.92
C ILE A 88 1.45 3.59 -2.86
N HIS A 89 1.73 2.39 -2.39
CA HIS A 89 1.58 1.15 -3.10
C HIS A 89 0.52 0.27 -2.45
N ALA A 90 -0.67 0.20 -3.05
CA ALA A 90 -1.74 -0.67 -2.57
C ALA A 90 -1.61 -2.08 -3.14
N ARG A 91 -1.70 -3.06 -2.26
CA ARG A 91 -1.48 -4.47 -2.56
C ARG A 91 -2.78 -5.27 -2.59
N SER A 92 -3.91 -4.66 -2.30
CA SER A 92 -5.23 -5.28 -2.38
C SER A 92 -6.34 -4.25 -2.62
N ARG A 93 -7.54 -4.74 -2.97
CA ARG A 93 -8.65 -3.91 -3.45
C ARG A 93 -9.17 -2.89 -2.45
N LEU A 94 -9.53 -3.31 -1.23
CA LEU A 94 -10.10 -2.38 -0.25
C LEU A 94 -9.10 -1.30 0.19
N PRO A 95 -7.84 -1.63 0.56
CA PRO A 95 -6.81 -0.61 0.75
C PRO A 95 -6.63 0.31 -0.46
N ALA A 96 -6.69 -0.21 -1.69
CA ALA A 96 -6.59 0.60 -2.90
C ALA A 96 -7.74 1.60 -3.03
N TRP A 97 -8.97 1.22 -2.69
CA TRP A 97 -10.12 2.15 -2.63
C TRP A 97 -9.92 3.25 -1.61
N ILE A 98 -9.43 2.91 -0.41
CA ILE A 98 -9.16 3.90 0.64
C ILE A 98 -8.09 4.90 0.16
N VAL A 99 -7.01 4.43 -0.41
CA VAL A 99 -5.96 5.30 -0.98
C VAL A 99 -6.51 6.18 -2.09
N PHE A 100 -7.19 5.59 -3.06
CA PHE A 100 -7.75 6.33 -4.20
C PHE A 100 -8.69 7.44 -3.78
N LEU A 101 -9.60 7.16 -2.83
CA LEU A 101 -10.53 8.16 -2.30
C LEU A 101 -9.79 9.23 -1.48
N ALA A 102 -8.83 8.85 -0.64
CA ALA A 102 -8.04 9.79 0.13
C ALA A 102 -7.26 10.77 -0.76
N LEU A 103 -6.69 10.30 -1.86
CA LEU A 103 -5.93 11.15 -2.80
C LEU A 103 -6.78 12.26 -3.41
N LYS A 104 -8.09 12.07 -3.54
CA LYS A 104 -9.01 13.11 -4.03
C LYS A 104 -9.13 14.31 -3.08
N PHE A 105 -8.90 14.10 -1.79
CA PHE A 105 -8.94 15.13 -0.75
C PHE A 105 -7.57 15.74 -0.44
N ILE A 106 -6.51 15.31 -1.12
CA ILE A 106 -5.16 15.81 -0.94
C ILE A 106 -4.84 16.77 -2.08
N ASN A 107 -4.19 17.89 -1.75
CA ASN A 107 -3.72 18.85 -2.74
C ASN A 107 -2.80 18.15 -3.75
N LYS A 108 -3.00 18.43 -5.05
CA LYS A 108 -2.26 17.81 -6.15
C LYS A 108 -0.73 17.86 -5.96
N ASN A 109 -0.21 18.97 -5.43
CA ASN A 109 1.21 19.14 -5.18
C ASN A 109 1.78 18.28 -4.04
N LYS A 110 0.92 17.73 -3.19
CA LYS A 110 1.29 16.87 -2.06
C LYS A 110 0.93 15.40 -2.27
N ARG A 111 0.25 15.08 -3.38
CA ARG A 111 -0.17 13.70 -3.66
C ARG A 111 1.03 12.81 -3.90
N PRO A 112 1.16 11.69 -3.19
CA PRO A 112 2.10 10.64 -3.56
C PRO A 112 1.70 9.99 -4.88
N HIS A 113 2.66 9.38 -5.55
CA HIS A 113 2.38 8.50 -6.68
C HIS A 113 1.65 7.25 -6.20
N PHE A 114 0.57 6.90 -6.89
CA PHE A 114 -0.26 5.75 -6.54
C PHE A 114 0.07 4.56 -7.43
N ILE A 115 0.50 3.46 -6.81
CA ILE A 115 0.86 2.21 -7.47
C ILE A 115 -0.04 1.10 -6.95
N THR A 116 -0.44 0.18 -7.82
CA THR A 116 -1.17 -1.04 -7.46
C THR A 116 -0.44 -2.28 -7.96
N THR A 117 -0.58 -3.39 -7.25
CA THR A 117 -0.13 -4.70 -7.71
C THR A 117 -1.30 -5.68 -7.76
N VAL A 118 -1.46 -6.32 -8.91
CA VAL A 118 -2.45 -7.38 -9.13
C VAL A 118 -1.78 -8.73 -8.92
N HIS A 119 -2.19 -9.44 -7.87
CA HIS A 119 -1.58 -10.71 -7.44
C HIS A 119 -2.26 -11.96 -7.99
N GLY A 120 -3.40 -11.82 -8.65
CA GLY A 120 -4.16 -12.95 -9.20
C GLY A 120 -5.34 -12.49 -10.05
N PHE A 121 -6.09 -13.46 -10.54
CA PHE A 121 -7.32 -13.17 -11.28
C PHE A 121 -8.36 -12.60 -10.30
N ASN A 122 -8.76 -11.38 -10.54
CA ASN A 122 -9.90 -10.76 -9.87
C ASN A 122 -11.14 -10.90 -10.74
N SER A 123 -12.30 -11.07 -10.10
CA SER A 123 -13.57 -10.97 -10.82
C SER A 123 -13.68 -9.61 -11.53
N ILE A 124 -14.18 -9.62 -12.76
CA ILE A 124 -14.46 -8.39 -13.48
C ILE A 124 -15.66 -7.72 -12.80
N SER A 125 -15.37 -6.67 -12.02
CA SER A 125 -16.39 -5.92 -11.30
C SER A 125 -15.92 -4.49 -11.08
N PHE A 126 -16.87 -3.59 -10.79
CA PHE A 126 -16.54 -2.22 -10.41
C PHE A 126 -15.59 -2.16 -9.19
N TYR A 127 -15.80 -3.03 -8.20
CA TYR A 127 -14.93 -3.11 -7.03
C TYR A 127 -13.49 -3.50 -7.37
N SER A 128 -13.30 -4.43 -8.29
CA SER A 128 -11.96 -4.89 -8.72
C SER A 128 -11.29 -3.89 -9.68
N SER A 129 -12.03 -3.03 -10.34
CA SER A 129 -11.50 -2.02 -11.26
C SER A 129 -10.54 -1.04 -10.59
N ILE A 130 -10.61 -0.90 -9.26
CA ILE A 130 -9.70 -0.04 -8.49
C ILE A 130 -8.23 -0.39 -8.73
N MET A 131 -7.92 -1.65 -8.97
CA MET A 131 -6.55 -2.11 -9.17
C MET A 131 -5.94 -1.59 -10.49
N THR A 132 -6.78 -1.06 -11.39
CA THR A 132 -6.34 -0.42 -12.64
C THR A 132 -6.19 1.11 -12.52
N LYS A 133 -6.53 1.69 -11.38
CA LYS A 133 -6.54 3.16 -11.17
C LYS A 133 -5.21 3.71 -10.67
N GLY A 134 -4.22 2.87 -10.40
CA GLY A 134 -2.88 3.32 -10.10
C GLY A 134 -2.21 3.99 -11.32
N GLU A 135 -1.33 4.94 -11.10
CA GLU A 135 -0.50 5.53 -12.15
C GLU A 135 0.40 4.47 -12.79
N ARG A 136 0.77 3.48 -12.02
CA ARG A 136 1.46 2.25 -12.44
C ARG A 136 0.75 1.05 -11.86
N VAL A 137 0.60 0.03 -12.70
CA VAL A 137 0.00 -1.25 -12.30
C VAL A 137 1.03 -2.34 -12.50
N ILE A 138 1.36 -3.03 -11.43
CA ILE A 138 2.30 -4.16 -11.45
C ILE A 138 1.48 -5.45 -11.55
N VAL A 139 1.82 -6.31 -12.49
CA VAL A 139 1.25 -7.65 -12.65
C VAL A 139 2.32 -8.69 -12.35
N VAL A 140 2.03 -9.61 -11.45
CA VAL A 140 3.00 -10.62 -10.99
C VAL A 140 3.14 -11.81 -11.94
N SER A 141 2.26 -11.92 -12.95
CA SER A 141 2.30 -12.98 -13.95
C SER A 141 1.88 -12.48 -15.32
N LYS A 142 2.54 -13.00 -16.37
CA LYS A 142 2.16 -12.70 -17.78
C LYS A 142 0.76 -13.17 -18.16
N SER A 143 0.19 -14.12 -17.42
CA SER A 143 -1.17 -14.61 -17.64
C SER A 143 -2.25 -13.68 -17.09
N ILE A 144 -1.89 -12.72 -16.22
CA ILE A 144 -2.80 -11.71 -15.71
C ILE A 144 -2.78 -10.54 -16.69
N LYS A 145 -3.76 -10.51 -17.59
CA LYS A 145 -4.01 -9.35 -18.47
C LYS A 145 -5.08 -8.48 -17.82
N LEU A 146 -4.81 -7.21 -17.73
CA LEU A 146 -5.76 -6.19 -17.32
C LEU A 146 -6.60 -5.72 -18.50
#